data_ccb64031a18fde6995e8fa41b78c014b
#
_entry.id   ccb64031a18fde6995e8fa41b78c014b
#
_cell.length_a   1.000
_cell.length_b   1.000
_cell.length_c   1.000
_cell.angle_alpha   90.00
_cell.angle_beta   90.00
_cell.angle_gamma   90.00
#
_symmetry.space_group_name_H-M   'P 1'
#
loop_
_entity.id
_entity.type
_entity.pdbx_description
1 polymer ?
#
loop_
_entity_poly.entity_id
_entity_poly.type
_entity_poly.pdbx_seq_one_letter_code
_entity_poly.pdbx_strand_id
1 'polypeptide(L)'
;MTFLAGLRIHGIIAPCVIDGPINGPMFLAWVTQFLVPQLRPGDIVVLDNLGSHKGQAVRRAIRDAGGHRLLLPPYSPDLNPIEQAFAKLKTLLRKADERSTDAVWKRIGSLLDNFSSDECANYFRHAGYGST
;
A
#
# COMPACT_ATOMS: atom_id res chain seq x y z
N MET A 1 -12.45 8.65 -5.25
CA MET A 1 -11.04 8.43 -5.63
C MET A 1 -10.38 7.51 -4.62
N THR A 2 -9.73 6.49 -5.11
CA THR A 2 -9.06 5.49 -4.26
C THR A 2 -7.57 5.48 -4.56
N PHE A 3 -6.75 5.48 -3.51
CA PHE A 3 -5.30 5.38 -3.63
C PHE A 3 -4.83 4.01 -3.13
N LEU A 4 -4.04 3.34 -3.96
CA LEU A 4 -3.42 2.06 -3.63
C LEU A 4 -1.90 2.19 -3.65
N ALA A 5 -1.24 1.58 -2.69
CA ALA A 5 0.22 1.54 -2.65
C ALA A 5 0.68 0.44 -1.72
N GLY A 6 1.95 0.09 -1.82
CA GLY A 6 2.62 -0.75 -0.85
C GLY A 6 3.63 0.06 -0.04
N LEU A 7 3.87 -0.35 1.19
CA LEU A 7 4.90 0.23 2.03
C LEU A 7 5.98 -0.81 2.30
N ARG A 8 7.21 -0.48 1.92
CA ARG A 8 8.39 -1.23 2.32
C ARG A 8 9.17 -0.41 3.32
N ILE A 9 10.12 -1.06 4.00
CA ILE A 9 10.96 -0.40 4.99
C ILE A 9 11.75 0.78 4.38
N HIS A 10 11.97 0.77 3.08
CA HIS A 10 12.75 1.81 2.38
C HIS A 10 11.91 2.86 1.68
N GLY A 11 10.61 2.68 1.57
CA GLY A 11 9.78 3.64 0.86
C GLY A 11 8.43 3.08 0.43
N ILE A 12 7.70 3.90 -0.30
CA ILE A 12 6.40 3.54 -0.86
C ILE A 12 6.60 3.00 -2.27
N ILE A 13 5.94 1.89 -2.57
CA ILE A 13 6.02 1.23 -3.88
C ILE A 13 4.63 1.09 -4.50
N ALA A 14 4.60 0.88 -5.81
CA ALA A 14 3.41 0.53 -6.57
C ALA A 14 2.23 1.51 -6.36
N PRO A 15 2.45 2.84 -6.36
CA PRO A 15 1.36 3.78 -6.17
C PRO A 15 0.39 3.74 -7.35
N CYS A 16 -0.90 3.83 -7.06
CA CYS A 16 -1.94 3.86 -8.08
C CYS A 16 -3.15 4.65 -7.58
N VAL A 17 -3.69 5.51 -8.42
CA VAL A 17 -4.92 6.25 -8.13
C VAL A 17 -6.01 5.73 -9.03
N ILE A 18 -7.14 5.36 -8.43
CA ILE A 18 -8.31 4.87 -9.14
C ILE A 18 -9.45 5.85 -8.93
N ASP A 19 -10.14 6.20 -10.00
CA ASP A 19 -11.32 7.06 -9.95
C ASP A 19 -12.52 6.19 -9.57
N GLY A 20 -12.95 6.31 -8.33
CA GLY A 20 -14.05 5.52 -7.78
C GLY A 20 -13.63 4.52 -6.70
N PRO A 21 -14.58 3.71 -6.22
CA PRO A 21 -14.29 2.71 -5.19
C PRO A 21 -13.54 1.51 -5.72
N ILE A 22 -12.81 0.82 -4.84
CA ILE A 22 -12.10 -0.40 -5.16
C ILE A 22 -13.03 -1.61 -5.02
N ASN A 23 -12.84 -2.61 -5.87
CA ASN A 23 -13.51 -3.91 -5.75
C ASN A 23 -12.48 -5.03 -5.92
N GLY A 24 -12.93 -6.28 -5.78
CA GLY A 24 -12.06 -7.45 -5.89
C GLY A 24 -11.27 -7.52 -7.20
N PRO A 25 -11.93 -7.44 -8.38
CA PRO A 25 -11.22 -7.47 -9.67
C PRO A 25 -10.22 -6.34 -9.83
N MET A 26 -10.54 -5.12 -9.39
CA MET A 26 -9.63 -3.99 -9.48
C MET A 26 -8.43 -4.16 -8.55
N PHE A 27 -8.65 -4.68 -7.36
CA PHE A 27 -7.57 -4.96 -6.42
C PHE A 27 -6.63 -6.03 -6.99
N LEU A 28 -7.19 -7.09 -7.57
CA LEU A 28 -6.40 -8.12 -8.22
C LEU A 28 -5.57 -7.55 -9.38
N ALA A 29 -6.15 -6.66 -10.19
CA ALA A 29 -5.44 -6.00 -11.28
C ALA A 29 -4.27 -5.19 -10.76
N TRP A 30 -4.46 -4.44 -9.68
CA TRP A 30 -3.38 -3.70 -9.04
C TRP A 30 -2.28 -4.64 -8.53
N VAL A 31 -2.67 -5.73 -7.86
CA VAL A 31 -1.70 -6.71 -7.36
C VAL A 31 -0.85 -7.26 -8.51
N THR A 32 -1.48 -7.70 -9.59
CA THR A 32 -0.77 -8.34 -10.69
C THR A 32 0.06 -7.37 -11.51
N GLN A 33 -0.41 -6.15 -11.72
CA GLN A 33 0.23 -5.19 -12.61
C GLN A 33 1.24 -4.27 -11.91
N PHE A 34 0.99 -3.93 -10.65
CA PHE A 34 1.80 -2.95 -9.92
C PHE A 34 2.61 -3.55 -8.77
N LEU A 35 1.98 -4.41 -7.95
CA LEU A 35 2.62 -4.96 -6.78
C LEU A 35 3.58 -6.11 -7.10
N VAL A 36 3.11 -7.10 -7.85
CA VAL A 36 3.89 -8.31 -8.17
C VAL A 36 5.26 -8.00 -8.77
N PRO A 37 5.39 -7.05 -9.72
CA PRO A 37 6.72 -6.69 -10.24
C PRO A 37 7.70 -6.16 -9.20
N GLN A 38 7.20 -5.69 -8.06
CA GLN A 38 8.03 -5.16 -6.97
C GLN A 38 8.35 -6.21 -5.90
N LEU A 39 7.74 -7.40 -5.98
CA LEU A 39 7.95 -8.43 -4.97
C LEU A 39 9.25 -9.19 -5.22
N ARG A 40 9.86 -9.63 -4.12
CA ARG A 40 11.04 -10.49 -4.12
C ARG A 40 10.69 -11.82 -3.46
N PRO A 41 11.34 -12.92 -3.83
CA PRO A 41 11.12 -14.19 -3.16
C PRO A 41 11.31 -14.07 -1.65
N GLY A 42 10.38 -14.62 -0.89
CA GLY A 42 10.40 -14.54 0.57
C GLY A 42 9.66 -13.34 1.17
N ASP A 43 9.19 -12.39 0.36
CA ASP A 43 8.43 -11.26 0.87
C ASP A 43 7.13 -11.71 1.52
N ILE A 44 6.77 -11.05 2.61
CA ILE A 44 5.47 -11.24 3.28
C ILE A 44 4.65 -9.98 3.03
N VAL A 45 3.51 -10.15 2.35
CA VAL A 45 2.60 -9.04 2.03
C VAL A 45 1.52 -8.99 3.09
N VAL A 46 1.57 -7.98 3.93
CA VAL A 46 0.61 -7.77 5.02
C VAL A 46 -0.54 -6.93 4.50
N LEU A 47 -1.75 -7.44 4.63
CA LEU A 47 -2.97 -6.78 4.14
C LEU A 47 -4.01 -6.71 5.23
N ASP A 48 -4.82 -5.64 5.20
CA ASP A 48 -6.00 -5.56 6.06
C ASP A 48 -7.00 -6.67 5.73
N ASN A 49 -7.86 -6.98 6.69
CA ASN A 49 -8.88 -8.01 6.52
C ASN A 49 -10.11 -7.48 5.77
N LEU A 50 -9.90 -6.89 4.58
CA LEU A 50 -10.96 -6.42 3.69
C LEU A 50 -11.34 -7.50 2.69
N GLY A 51 -12.61 -7.52 2.29
CA GLY A 51 -13.11 -8.52 1.33
C GLY A 51 -12.31 -8.59 0.04
N SER A 52 -11.92 -7.43 -0.52
CA SER A 52 -11.14 -7.37 -1.76
C SER A 52 -9.73 -7.95 -1.61
N HIS A 53 -9.19 -8.02 -0.39
CA HIS A 53 -7.86 -8.54 -0.10
C HIS A 53 -7.84 -10.07 0.09
N LYS A 54 -9.00 -10.68 0.32
CA LYS A 54 -9.12 -12.09 0.74
C LYS A 54 -9.21 -13.08 -0.42
N GLY A 55 -9.36 -12.62 -1.64
CA GLY A 55 -9.57 -13.49 -2.80
C GLY A 55 -8.45 -14.50 -3.01
N GLN A 56 -8.83 -15.68 -3.50
CA GLN A 56 -7.86 -16.73 -3.82
C GLN A 56 -6.92 -16.33 -4.94
N ALA A 57 -7.41 -15.55 -5.90
CA ALA A 57 -6.59 -15.07 -7.01
C ALA A 57 -5.50 -14.11 -6.53
N VAL A 58 -5.80 -13.27 -5.54
CA VAL A 58 -4.81 -12.37 -4.92
C VAL A 58 -3.72 -13.20 -4.23
N ARG A 59 -4.13 -14.18 -3.43
CA ARG A 59 -3.18 -15.07 -2.75
C ARG A 59 -2.29 -15.79 -3.74
N ARG A 60 -2.89 -16.31 -4.82
CA ARG A 60 -2.15 -17.05 -5.85
C ARG A 60 -1.15 -16.15 -6.58
N ALA A 61 -1.55 -14.93 -6.92
CA ALA A 61 -0.66 -13.98 -7.60
C ALA A 61 0.56 -13.65 -6.76
N ILE A 62 0.36 -13.39 -5.45
CA ILE A 62 1.46 -13.12 -4.53
C ILE A 62 2.36 -14.34 -4.37
N ARG A 63 1.77 -15.52 -4.25
CA ARG A 63 2.50 -16.79 -4.10
C ARG A 63 3.35 -17.11 -5.32
N ASP A 64 2.80 -16.91 -6.51
CA ASP A 64 3.52 -17.16 -7.77
C ASP A 64 4.73 -16.23 -7.94
N ALA A 65 4.69 -15.06 -7.31
CA ALA A 65 5.82 -14.13 -7.29
C ALA A 65 6.84 -14.47 -6.21
N GLY A 66 6.65 -15.56 -5.47
CA GLY A 66 7.55 -15.98 -4.38
C GLY A 66 7.23 -15.37 -3.03
N GLY A 67 6.13 -14.63 -2.90
CA GLY A 67 5.72 -14.02 -1.65
C GLY A 67 4.69 -14.83 -0.89
N HIS A 68 4.32 -14.32 0.29
CA HIS A 68 3.29 -14.90 1.14
C HIS A 68 2.32 -13.82 1.56
N ARG A 69 1.02 -14.11 1.49
CA ARG A 69 -0.01 -13.18 1.96
C ARG A 69 -0.31 -13.43 3.43
N LEU A 70 -0.26 -12.37 4.23
CA LEU A 70 -0.67 -12.37 5.62
C LEU A 70 -1.81 -11.38 5.80
N LEU A 71 -3.00 -11.86 6.18
CA LEU A 71 -4.14 -11.01 6.48
C LEU A 71 -4.13 -10.66 7.95
N LEU A 72 -4.29 -9.37 8.26
CA LEU A 72 -4.37 -8.91 9.64
C LEU A 72 -5.72 -9.29 10.25
N PRO A 73 -5.80 -9.41 11.60
CA PRO A 73 -7.07 -9.61 12.27
C PRO A 73 -8.04 -8.46 11.97
N PRO A 74 -9.35 -8.69 12.03
CA PRO A 74 -10.33 -7.62 11.86
C PRO A 74 -10.10 -6.50 12.88
N TYR A 75 -10.38 -5.26 12.47
CA TYR A 75 -10.32 -4.06 13.33
C TYR A 75 -8.95 -3.82 13.96
N SER A 76 -7.88 -4.10 13.24
CA SER A 76 -6.50 -3.93 13.73
C SER A 76 -5.67 -3.02 12.84
N PRO A 77 -6.12 -1.77 12.57
CA PRO A 77 -5.37 -0.86 11.68
C PRO A 77 -4.01 -0.45 12.27
N ASP A 78 -3.88 -0.47 13.58
CA ASP A 78 -2.63 -0.16 14.28
C ASP A 78 -1.51 -1.17 13.98
N LEU A 79 -1.86 -2.36 13.48
CA LEU A 79 -0.90 -3.38 13.06
C LEU A 79 -0.48 -3.22 11.60
N ASN A 80 -1.03 -2.25 10.88
CA ASN A 80 -0.71 -2.00 9.48
C ASN A 80 0.07 -0.67 9.36
N PRO A 81 1.39 -0.73 9.15
CA PRO A 81 2.21 0.47 9.11
C PRO A 81 1.85 1.43 7.98
N ILE A 82 1.24 0.95 6.90
CA ILE A 82 0.88 1.81 5.76
C ILE A 82 -0.20 2.84 6.13
N GLU A 83 -0.98 2.59 7.16
CA GLU A 83 -2.02 3.53 7.59
C GLU A 83 -1.44 4.86 8.03
N GLN A 84 -0.26 4.86 8.65
CA GLN A 84 0.42 6.10 9.02
C GLN A 84 0.93 6.85 7.80
N ALA A 85 1.48 6.13 6.82
CA ALA A 85 1.91 6.72 5.56
C ALA A 85 0.72 7.34 4.81
N PHE A 86 -0.42 6.66 4.78
CA PHE A 86 -1.64 7.18 4.17
C PHE A 86 -2.14 8.44 4.87
N ALA A 87 -2.07 8.49 6.20
CA ALA A 87 -2.49 9.68 6.95
C ALA A 87 -1.66 10.90 6.57
N LYS A 88 -0.34 10.75 6.46
CA LYS A 88 0.54 11.82 6.00
C LYS A 88 0.23 12.22 4.56
N LEU A 89 0.08 11.25 3.68
CA LEU A 89 -0.21 11.51 2.26
C LEU A 89 -1.51 12.26 2.09
N LYS A 90 -2.57 11.86 2.79
CA LYS A 90 -3.86 12.54 2.76
C LYS A 90 -3.73 14.00 3.19
N THR A 91 -2.95 14.27 4.22
CA THR A 91 -2.71 15.64 4.70
C THR A 91 -2.00 16.47 3.64
N LEU A 92 -0.96 15.91 3.02
CA LEU A 92 -0.19 16.60 1.98
C LEU A 92 -1.04 16.87 0.73
N LEU A 93 -1.87 15.91 0.32
CA LEU A 93 -2.78 16.07 -0.82
C LEU A 93 -3.84 17.13 -0.54
N ARG A 94 -4.35 17.18 0.69
CA ARG A 94 -5.35 18.18 1.07
C ARG A 94 -4.78 19.59 0.99
N LYS A 95 -3.52 19.77 1.39
CA LYS A 95 -2.82 21.06 1.30
C LYS A 95 -2.56 21.45 -0.16
N ALA A 96 -2.33 20.50 -1.03
CA ALA A 96 -2.10 20.75 -2.45
C ALA A 96 -3.37 21.11 -3.22
N ASP A 97 -4.55 20.75 -2.70
CA ASP A 97 -5.88 21.06 -3.24
C ASP A 97 -6.04 20.69 -4.72
N GLU A 98 -5.51 19.54 -5.10
CA GLU A 98 -5.66 19.04 -6.46
C GLU A 98 -7.04 18.41 -6.65
N ARG A 99 -7.67 18.65 -7.82
CA ARG A 99 -9.07 18.29 -8.03
C ARG A 99 -9.33 17.23 -9.08
N SER A 100 -8.40 16.98 -9.99
CA SER A 100 -8.55 15.92 -10.98
C SER A 100 -7.73 14.70 -10.61
N THR A 101 -8.14 13.53 -11.12
CA THR A 101 -7.40 12.30 -10.91
C THR A 101 -5.98 12.39 -11.45
N ASP A 102 -5.82 13.01 -12.64
CA ASP A 102 -4.50 13.20 -13.23
C ASP A 102 -3.61 14.12 -12.39
N ALA A 103 -4.18 15.22 -11.88
CA ALA A 103 -3.43 16.15 -11.02
C ALA A 103 -3.01 15.48 -9.71
N VAL A 104 -3.90 14.69 -9.10
CA VAL A 104 -3.59 13.93 -7.89
C VAL A 104 -2.49 12.91 -8.16
N TRP A 105 -2.56 12.20 -9.28
CA TRP A 105 -1.56 11.22 -9.68
C TRP A 105 -0.17 11.86 -9.79
N LYS A 106 -0.09 13.00 -10.48
CA LYS A 106 1.17 13.76 -10.63
C LYS A 106 1.67 14.27 -9.29
N ARG A 107 0.77 14.76 -8.45
CA ARG A 107 1.13 15.28 -7.12
C ARG A 107 1.69 14.18 -6.23
N ILE A 108 1.09 13.01 -6.26
CA ILE A 108 1.58 11.85 -5.50
C ILE A 108 3.01 11.52 -5.90
N GLY A 109 3.33 11.51 -7.18
CA GLY A 109 4.69 11.26 -7.65
C GLY A 109 5.71 12.19 -7.01
N SER A 110 5.37 13.49 -6.89
CA SER A 110 6.26 14.46 -6.24
C SER A 110 6.27 14.31 -4.71
N LEU A 111 5.15 13.91 -4.10
CA LEU A 111 5.03 13.79 -2.64
C LEU A 111 5.72 12.55 -2.10
N LEU A 112 5.93 11.51 -2.92
CA LEU A 112 6.60 10.29 -2.45
C LEU A 112 8.03 10.57 -1.96
N ASP A 113 8.66 11.60 -2.46
CA ASP A 113 9.99 12.01 -2.00
C ASP A 113 9.99 12.53 -0.56
N ASN A 114 8.82 12.84 -0.02
CA ASN A 114 8.67 13.23 1.40
C ASN A 114 8.66 12.05 2.37
N PHE A 115 8.76 10.83 1.85
CA PHE A 115 8.77 9.60 2.66
C PHE A 115 10.18 9.02 2.64
N SER A 116 11.01 9.41 3.61
CA SER A 116 12.38 8.92 3.71
C SER A 116 12.41 7.46 4.15
N SER A 117 13.55 6.80 3.92
CA SER A 117 13.77 5.44 4.41
C SER A 117 13.64 5.35 5.93
N ASP A 118 14.18 6.32 6.66
CA ASP A 118 14.10 6.36 8.12
C ASP A 118 12.64 6.48 8.58
N GLU A 119 11.88 7.34 7.94
CA GLU A 119 10.46 7.51 8.27
C GLU A 119 9.68 6.22 8.03
N CYS A 120 9.87 5.57 6.88
CA CYS A 120 9.20 4.31 6.57
C CYS A 120 9.58 3.21 7.55
N ALA A 121 10.85 3.10 7.91
CA ALA A 121 11.30 2.15 8.92
C ALA A 121 10.63 2.42 10.28
N ASN A 122 10.42 3.70 10.62
CA ASN A 122 9.74 4.07 11.87
C ASN A 122 8.27 3.65 11.85
N TYR A 123 7.59 3.71 10.72
CA TYR A 123 6.21 3.23 10.62
C TYR A 123 6.12 1.74 10.96
N PHE A 124 7.06 0.93 10.48
CA PHE A 124 7.11 -0.49 10.80
C PHE A 124 7.37 -0.73 12.29
N ARG A 125 8.32 0.00 12.86
CA ARG A 125 8.62 -0.12 14.30
C ARG A 125 7.43 0.28 15.16
N HIS A 126 6.75 1.37 14.80
CA HIS A 126 5.59 1.83 15.55
C HIS A 126 4.44 0.82 15.50
N ALA A 127 4.27 0.12 14.40
CA ALA A 127 3.26 -0.92 14.26
C ALA A 127 3.67 -2.27 14.85
N GLY A 128 4.86 -2.38 15.42
CA GLY A 128 5.33 -3.59 16.09
C GLY A 128 6.16 -4.54 15.24
N TYR A 129 6.52 -4.16 14.02
CA TYR A 129 7.32 -4.99 13.12
C TYR A 129 8.82 -4.71 13.22
N GLY A 130 9.23 -3.81 14.09
CA GLY A 130 10.62 -3.48 14.19
C GLY A 130 11.41 -4.62 14.82
N SER A 131 12.55 -4.94 14.23
CA SER A 131 13.54 -5.73 14.94
C SER A 131 14.20 -4.86 16.00
N THR A 132 14.39 -5.42 17.12
CA THR A 132 15.11 -4.79 18.19
C THR A 132 16.61 -4.79 17.90
#